data_2de082226372159dbd256c9d58a0de8a
#
_entry.id   2de082226372159dbd256c9d58a0de8a
#
_cell.length_a   1.000
_cell.length_b   1.000
_cell.length_c   1.000
_cell.angle_alpha   90.00
_cell.angle_beta   90.00
_cell.angle_gamma   90.00
#
_symmetry.space_group_name_H-M   'P 1'
#
loop_
_entity.id
_entity.type
_entity.pdbx_description
1 polymer ?
#
loop_
_entity_poly.entity_id
_entity_poly.type
_entity_poly.pdbx_seq_one_letter_code
_entity_poly.pdbx_strand_id
1 'polypeptide(L)'
;SKLTNKIFCFPGNAGTSQLATNVEVNILNFKKILRLIKFFKIDLVIVGPEEPLVYGIVDYLKKNKIKVFGPNKYASKLEGSKAFMKMICAQNNIPTAKFKVCNQSKQVKKFLNICNLPIVVKADGLASGKGVSICRTKKQVIKKTSEIFNGKFKSSKKVVLEEFLTGEEASYF
;
A
#
# COMPACT_ATOMS: atom_id res chain seq x y z
N SER A 1 -1.54 28.82 -2.35
CA SER A 1 -2.90 29.36 -2.18
C SER A 1 -2.85 30.61 -1.28
N LYS A 2 -3.64 31.65 -1.59
CA LYS A 2 -3.77 32.84 -0.73
C LYS A 2 -4.35 32.52 0.67
N LEU A 3 -4.93 31.34 0.85
CA LEU A 3 -5.48 30.86 2.11
C LEU A 3 -4.47 30.13 2.99
N THR A 4 -3.24 29.91 2.52
CA THR A 4 -2.22 29.14 3.23
C THR A 4 -1.06 30.03 3.61
N ASN A 5 -0.86 30.25 4.91
CA ASN A 5 0.20 31.12 5.41
C ASN A 5 1.53 30.38 5.62
N LYS A 6 1.47 29.14 6.12
CA LYS A 6 2.65 28.31 6.37
C LYS A 6 2.38 26.86 6.00
N ILE A 7 3.39 26.19 5.46
CA ILE A 7 3.36 24.75 5.15
C ILE A 7 4.47 24.08 5.94
N PHE A 8 4.12 22.95 6.56
CA PHE A 8 5.05 22.08 7.26
C PHE A 8 5.03 20.70 6.58
N CYS A 9 6.19 20.11 6.35
CA CYS A 9 6.32 18.76 5.79
C CYS A 9 6.94 17.81 6.82
N PHE A 10 6.32 16.69 7.06
CA PHE A 10 6.75 15.66 8.00
C PHE A 10 7.07 14.36 7.27
N PRO A 11 8.33 13.94 7.11
CA PRO A 11 9.57 14.63 7.50
C PRO A 11 9.97 15.73 6.50
N GLY A 12 9.44 15.72 5.29
CA GLY A 12 9.87 16.55 4.17
C GLY A 12 11.09 15.96 3.43
N ASN A 13 11.57 16.69 2.44
CA ASN A 13 12.74 16.36 1.63
C ASN A 13 13.37 17.64 1.05
N ALA A 14 14.42 17.51 0.23
CA ALA A 14 15.10 18.66 -0.39
C ALA A 14 14.18 19.52 -1.26
N GLY A 15 13.23 18.93 -1.97
CA GLY A 15 12.26 19.68 -2.79
C GLY A 15 11.27 20.45 -1.93
N THR A 16 10.75 19.84 -0.87
CA THR A 16 9.79 20.50 0.03
C THR A 16 10.44 21.62 0.86
N SER A 17 11.75 21.56 1.13
CA SER A 17 12.45 22.62 1.87
C SER A 17 12.46 23.98 1.18
N GLN A 18 12.22 24.03 -0.13
CA GLN A 18 12.12 25.28 -0.88
C GLN A 18 10.76 25.97 -0.70
N LEU A 19 9.72 25.24 -0.29
CA LEU A 19 8.33 25.72 -0.23
C LEU A 19 7.72 25.62 1.16
N ALA A 20 8.35 24.88 2.06
CA ALA A 20 7.79 24.52 3.35
C ALA A 20 8.87 24.37 4.43
N THR A 21 8.46 24.36 5.68
CA THR A 21 9.34 23.98 6.80
C THR A 21 9.33 22.46 6.96
N ASN A 22 10.46 21.81 6.73
CA ASN A 22 10.62 20.39 6.98
C ASN A 22 10.83 20.14 8.49
N VAL A 23 10.15 19.13 9.02
CA VAL A 23 10.24 18.75 10.45
C VAL A 23 10.59 17.28 10.53
N GLU A 24 11.81 16.98 10.97
CA GLU A 24 12.31 15.61 11.10
C GLU A 24 11.50 14.80 12.11
N VAL A 25 10.77 13.82 11.63
CA VAL A 25 9.96 12.94 12.46
C VAL A 25 9.72 11.59 11.77
N ASN A 26 9.71 10.52 12.56
CA ASN A 26 9.22 9.23 12.06
C ASN A 26 7.71 9.32 11.84
N ILE A 27 7.27 9.12 10.59
CA ILE A 27 5.87 9.23 10.15
C ILE A 27 4.93 8.20 10.81
N LEU A 28 5.47 7.16 11.43
CA LEU A 28 4.71 6.16 12.19
C LEU A 28 4.63 6.50 13.69
N ASN A 29 5.35 7.52 14.16
CA ASN A 29 5.22 7.98 15.53
C ASN A 29 4.07 8.99 15.68
N PHE A 30 2.83 8.48 15.64
CA PHE A 30 1.61 9.30 15.67
C PHE A 30 1.52 10.20 16.93
N LYS A 31 2.05 9.74 18.07
CA LYS A 31 2.08 10.56 19.30
C LYS A 31 2.97 11.80 19.12
N LYS A 32 4.17 11.62 18.54
CA LYS A 32 5.08 12.74 18.26
C LYS A 32 4.49 13.68 17.22
N ILE A 33 3.91 13.14 16.15
CA ILE A 33 3.22 13.93 15.11
C ILE A 33 2.11 14.78 15.73
N LEU A 34 1.25 14.20 16.55
CA LEU A 34 0.17 14.95 17.22
C LEU A 34 0.71 16.10 18.09
N ARG A 35 1.82 15.89 18.83
CA ARG A 35 2.47 16.94 19.60
C ARG A 35 2.98 18.07 18.71
N LEU A 36 3.61 17.75 17.60
CA LEU A 36 4.12 18.72 16.63
C LEU A 36 2.98 19.51 15.96
N ILE A 37 1.88 18.85 15.58
CA ILE A 37 0.69 19.50 15.03
C ILE A 37 0.17 20.56 16.01
N LYS A 38 0.05 20.22 17.30
CA LYS A 38 -0.40 21.17 18.34
C LYS A 38 0.62 22.27 18.58
N PHE A 39 1.91 21.95 18.64
CA PHE A 39 2.99 22.92 18.85
C PHE A 39 3.04 23.98 17.75
N PHE A 40 2.96 23.55 16.48
CA PHE A 40 2.96 24.45 15.32
C PHE A 40 1.59 25.05 15.02
N LYS A 41 0.55 24.74 15.81
CA LYS A 41 -0.84 25.19 15.60
C LYS A 41 -1.33 24.94 14.18
N ILE A 42 -1.14 23.71 13.70
CA ILE A 42 -1.52 23.30 12.31
C ILE A 42 -3.04 23.17 12.23
N ASP A 43 -3.65 23.88 11.28
CA ASP A 43 -5.10 23.92 11.07
C ASP A 43 -5.63 22.72 10.31
N LEU A 44 -4.84 22.20 9.35
CA LEU A 44 -5.22 21.08 8.48
C LEU A 44 -4.01 20.19 8.20
N VAL A 45 -4.21 18.90 8.30
CA VAL A 45 -3.22 17.87 7.92
C VAL A 45 -3.66 17.18 6.64
N ILE A 46 -2.75 17.03 5.67
CA ILE A 46 -2.94 16.22 4.47
C ILE A 46 -1.96 15.05 4.55
N VAL A 47 -2.47 13.83 4.45
CA VAL A 47 -1.64 12.61 4.52
C VAL A 47 -1.51 12.03 3.11
N GLY A 48 -0.31 12.18 2.51
CA GLY A 48 -0.01 11.65 1.18
C GLY A 48 0.55 10.22 1.17
N PRO A 49 1.56 9.89 2.03
CA PRO A 49 2.21 8.58 1.99
C PRO A 49 1.26 7.44 2.42
N GLU A 50 1.37 6.30 1.73
CA GLU A 50 0.50 5.13 1.96
C GLU A 50 0.73 4.50 3.34
N GLU A 51 1.98 4.43 3.79
CA GLU A 51 2.34 3.71 5.01
C GLU A 51 1.62 4.24 6.26
N PRO A 52 1.67 5.54 6.62
CA PRO A 52 0.93 6.05 7.77
C PRO A 52 -0.59 5.92 7.60
N LEU A 53 -1.12 5.98 6.38
CA LEU A 53 -2.54 5.77 6.11
C LEU A 53 -2.97 4.34 6.47
N VAL A 54 -2.22 3.35 6.02
CA VAL A 54 -2.47 1.92 6.31
C VAL A 54 -2.37 1.63 7.80
N TYR A 55 -1.47 2.29 8.52
CA TYR A 55 -1.37 2.19 9.98
C TYR A 55 -2.42 3.00 10.73
N GLY A 56 -3.21 3.87 10.05
CA GLY A 56 -4.40 4.52 10.61
C GLY A 56 -4.15 5.88 11.23
N ILE A 57 -3.20 6.65 10.71
CA ILE A 57 -2.92 8.01 11.19
C ILE A 57 -4.17 8.92 11.11
N VAL A 58 -4.99 8.77 10.05
CA VAL A 58 -6.19 9.60 9.86
C VAL A 58 -7.19 9.34 10.99
N ASP A 59 -7.43 8.08 11.33
CA ASP A 59 -8.34 7.72 12.43
C ASP A 59 -7.79 8.23 13.77
N TYR A 60 -6.48 8.09 13.97
CA TYR A 60 -5.81 8.58 15.17
C TYR A 60 -5.94 10.11 15.32
N LEU A 61 -5.71 10.87 14.25
CA LEU A 61 -5.80 12.33 14.26
C LEU A 61 -7.25 12.80 14.42
N LYS A 62 -8.22 12.18 13.74
CA LYS A 62 -9.65 12.48 13.92
C LYS A 62 -10.12 12.26 15.37
N LYS A 63 -9.70 11.15 15.99
CA LYS A 63 -9.98 10.88 17.42
C LYS A 63 -9.44 11.98 18.34
N ASN A 64 -8.33 12.61 17.93
CA ASN A 64 -7.74 13.74 18.67
C ASN A 64 -8.25 15.12 18.20
N LYS A 65 -9.38 15.17 17.49
CA LYS A 65 -10.04 16.40 17.00
C LYS A 65 -9.15 17.26 16.06
N ILE A 66 -8.21 16.64 15.36
CA ILE A 66 -7.42 17.29 14.32
C ILE A 66 -8.15 17.19 12.99
N LYS A 67 -8.27 18.31 12.27
CA LYS A 67 -8.75 18.32 10.89
C LYS A 67 -7.72 17.63 10.00
N VAL A 68 -8.11 16.55 9.34
CA VAL A 68 -7.21 15.73 8.52
C VAL A 68 -7.91 15.26 7.26
N PHE A 69 -7.22 15.38 6.13
CA PHE A 69 -7.61 14.83 4.84
C PHE A 69 -6.77 13.58 4.53
N GLY A 70 -7.45 12.53 4.12
CA GLY A 70 -6.91 11.24 3.76
C GLY A 70 -7.91 10.12 4.05
N PRO A 71 -7.75 8.94 3.42
CA PRO A 71 -8.58 7.77 3.69
C PRO A 71 -8.36 7.27 5.12
N ASN A 72 -9.40 6.74 5.74
CA ASN A 72 -9.28 6.04 7.00
C ASN A 72 -8.53 4.70 6.82
N LYS A 73 -8.17 4.05 7.93
CA LYS A 73 -7.44 2.78 7.92
C LYS A 73 -8.14 1.68 7.11
N TYR A 74 -9.46 1.65 7.12
CA TYR A 74 -10.22 0.65 6.37
C TYR A 74 -10.12 0.90 4.86
N ALA A 75 -10.38 2.12 4.41
CA ALA A 75 -10.28 2.50 3.00
C ALA A 75 -8.84 2.39 2.47
N SER A 76 -7.84 2.69 3.30
CA SER A 76 -6.41 2.55 2.96
C SER A 76 -5.99 1.11 2.64
N LYS A 77 -6.81 0.10 2.98
CA LYS A 77 -6.57 -1.29 2.57
C LYS A 77 -6.65 -1.49 1.07
N LEU A 78 -7.33 -0.61 0.32
CA LEU A 78 -7.36 -0.69 -1.14
C LEU A 78 -5.95 -0.59 -1.74
N GLU A 79 -5.10 0.24 -1.16
CA GLU A 79 -3.68 0.33 -1.54
C GLU A 79 -2.81 -0.62 -0.70
N GLY A 80 -3.08 -0.73 0.59
CA GLY A 80 -2.28 -1.49 1.54
C GLY A 80 -2.40 -3.01 1.43
N SER A 81 -3.39 -3.55 0.70
CA SER A 81 -3.58 -5.00 0.53
C SER A 81 -4.12 -5.31 -0.86
N LYS A 82 -3.27 -5.90 -1.69
CA LYS A 82 -3.63 -6.36 -3.03
C LYS A 82 -4.74 -7.42 -2.98
N ALA A 83 -4.70 -8.29 -1.97
CA ALA A 83 -5.74 -9.29 -1.74
C ALA A 83 -7.09 -8.64 -1.45
N PHE A 84 -7.12 -7.61 -0.59
CA PHE A 84 -8.35 -6.87 -0.27
C PHE A 84 -8.89 -6.16 -1.51
N MET A 85 -8.06 -5.42 -2.24
CA MET A 85 -8.45 -4.74 -3.48
C MET A 85 -9.04 -5.73 -4.49
N LYS A 86 -8.39 -6.87 -4.74
CA LYS A 86 -8.90 -7.91 -5.65
C LYS A 86 -10.24 -8.48 -5.20
N MET A 87 -10.44 -8.68 -3.91
CA MET A 87 -11.72 -9.13 -3.36
C MET A 87 -12.82 -8.09 -3.59
N ILE A 88 -12.55 -6.81 -3.37
CA ILE A 88 -13.51 -5.73 -3.65
C ILE A 88 -13.85 -5.70 -5.14
N CYS A 89 -12.87 -5.81 -6.04
CA CYS A 89 -13.13 -5.88 -7.48
C CYS A 89 -14.05 -7.06 -7.83
N ALA A 90 -13.77 -8.25 -7.31
CA ALA A 90 -14.59 -9.44 -7.58
C ALA A 90 -16.01 -9.32 -7.02
N GLN A 91 -16.19 -8.75 -5.83
CA GLN A 91 -17.50 -8.56 -5.20
C GLN A 91 -18.39 -7.53 -5.91
N ASN A 92 -17.76 -6.57 -6.59
CA ASN A 92 -18.46 -5.48 -7.26
C ASN A 92 -18.42 -5.58 -8.79
N ASN A 93 -18.02 -6.73 -9.35
CA ASN A 93 -17.90 -6.97 -10.79
C ASN A 93 -16.99 -5.94 -11.51
N ILE A 94 -15.97 -5.43 -10.81
CA ILE A 94 -14.99 -4.52 -11.40
C ILE A 94 -13.97 -5.37 -12.19
N PRO A 95 -13.77 -5.10 -13.50
CA PRO A 95 -12.82 -5.85 -14.31
C PRO A 95 -11.41 -5.85 -13.69
N THR A 96 -10.85 -7.04 -13.55
CA THR A 96 -9.48 -7.21 -13.04
C THR A 96 -8.94 -8.56 -13.50
N ALA A 97 -7.62 -8.73 -13.54
CA ALA A 97 -6.98 -10.00 -13.85
C ALA A 97 -7.50 -11.10 -12.93
N LYS A 98 -7.73 -12.31 -13.50
CA LYS A 98 -8.09 -13.50 -12.69
C LYS A 98 -7.04 -13.74 -11.63
N PHE A 99 -7.45 -14.03 -10.41
CA PHE A 99 -6.53 -14.12 -9.30
C PHE A 99 -6.86 -15.22 -8.30
N LYS A 100 -5.84 -15.58 -7.51
CA LYS A 100 -5.99 -16.44 -6.33
C LYS A 100 -5.13 -15.89 -5.20
N VAL A 101 -5.75 -15.69 -4.05
CA VAL A 101 -5.03 -15.38 -2.80
C VAL A 101 -4.60 -16.70 -2.17
N CYS A 102 -3.31 -16.82 -1.83
CA CYS A 102 -2.74 -18.00 -1.18
C CYS A 102 -1.95 -17.57 0.06
N ASN A 103 -2.11 -18.34 1.14
CA ASN A 103 -1.34 -18.19 2.38
C ASN A 103 -0.48 -19.42 2.70
N GLN A 104 -0.53 -20.46 1.85
CA GLN A 104 0.19 -21.71 2.01
C GLN A 104 0.66 -22.26 0.66
N SER A 105 1.79 -22.94 0.64
CA SER A 105 2.36 -23.56 -0.56
C SER A 105 1.45 -24.61 -1.20
N LYS A 106 0.62 -25.31 -0.42
CA LYS A 106 -0.36 -26.28 -0.94
C LYS A 106 -1.38 -25.61 -1.87
N GLN A 107 -1.85 -24.41 -1.51
CA GLN A 107 -2.80 -23.64 -2.33
C GLN A 107 -2.15 -23.17 -3.64
N VAL A 108 -0.88 -22.75 -3.59
CA VAL A 108 -0.10 -22.37 -4.78
C VAL A 108 0.01 -23.55 -5.74
N LYS A 109 0.44 -24.74 -5.24
CA LYS A 109 0.55 -25.95 -6.06
C LYS A 109 -0.79 -26.32 -6.72
N LYS A 110 -1.90 -26.27 -5.95
CA LYS A 110 -3.25 -26.55 -6.48
C LYS A 110 -3.62 -25.57 -7.61
N PHE A 111 -3.33 -24.28 -7.44
CA PHE A 111 -3.60 -23.27 -8.46
C PHE A 111 -2.77 -23.50 -9.73
N LEU A 112 -1.50 -23.88 -9.57
CA LEU A 112 -0.60 -24.17 -10.71
C LEU A 112 -1.03 -25.35 -11.58
N ASN A 113 -1.96 -26.19 -11.13
CA ASN A 113 -2.51 -27.29 -11.93
C ASN A 113 -3.62 -26.84 -12.88
N ILE A 114 -4.25 -25.69 -12.64
CA ILE A 114 -5.42 -25.19 -13.39
C ILE A 114 -5.19 -23.86 -14.08
N CYS A 115 -4.02 -23.26 -13.94
CA CYS A 115 -3.72 -21.95 -14.52
C CYS A 115 -2.68 -22.06 -15.65
N ASN A 116 -2.73 -21.10 -16.57
CA ASN A 116 -1.75 -20.93 -17.63
C ASN A 116 -0.59 -20.05 -17.18
N LEU A 117 0.58 -20.25 -17.75
CA LEU A 117 1.74 -19.38 -17.59
C LEU A 117 1.76 -18.34 -18.73
N PRO A 118 2.35 -17.17 -18.52
CA PRO A 118 3.00 -16.69 -17.28
C PRO A 118 2.01 -16.32 -16.18
N ILE A 119 2.50 -16.29 -14.94
CA ILE A 119 1.74 -15.86 -13.75
C ILE A 119 2.46 -14.70 -13.10
N VAL A 120 1.71 -13.69 -12.64
CA VAL A 120 2.21 -12.62 -11.82
C VAL A 120 2.05 -12.99 -10.35
N VAL A 121 3.17 -13.08 -9.63
CA VAL A 121 3.23 -13.31 -8.19
C VAL A 121 3.39 -11.96 -7.50
N LYS A 122 2.44 -11.60 -6.63
CA LYS A 122 2.48 -10.36 -5.86
C LYS A 122 2.48 -10.66 -4.36
N ALA A 123 3.43 -10.11 -3.62
CA ALA A 123 3.35 -10.10 -2.17
C ALA A 123 2.19 -9.19 -1.74
N ASP A 124 1.35 -9.67 -0.80
CA ASP A 124 0.30 -8.84 -0.21
C ASP A 124 0.92 -7.81 0.74
N GLY A 125 0.32 -6.62 0.83
CA GLY A 125 0.84 -5.51 1.64
C GLY A 125 1.80 -4.57 0.90
N LEU A 126 2.32 -3.60 1.64
CA LEU A 126 3.28 -2.62 1.14
C LEU A 126 4.65 -3.27 0.92
N ALA A 127 5.14 -3.20 -0.29
CA ALA A 127 6.43 -3.79 -0.69
C ALA A 127 7.31 -2.84 -1.51
N SER A 128 7.00 -1.53 -1.51
CA SER A 128 7.77 -0.47 -2.18
C SER A 128 8.14 -0.82 -3.64
N GLY A 129 7.18 -1.32 -4.41
CA GLY A 129 7.38 -1.73 -5.80
C GLY A 129 8.14 -3.06 -6.01
N LYS A 130 8.74 -3.64 -4.97
CA LYS A 130 9.60 -4.84 -5.07
C LYS A 130 8.85 -6.17 -4.87
N GLY A 131 7.57 -6.12 -4.59
CA GLY A 131 6.76 -7.30 -4.26
C GLY A 131 6.11 -8.01 -5.46
N VAL A 132 6.42 -7.63 -6.69
CA VAL A 132 5.82 -8.18 -7.92
C VAL A 132 6.87 -8.96 -8.72
N SER A 133 6.48 -10.12 -9.24
CA SER A 133 7.34 -10.95 -10.09
C SER A 133 6.51 -11.64 -11.19
N ILE A 134 6.91 -11.48 -12.44
CA ILE A 134 6.35 -12.24 -13.56
C ILE A 134 7.09 -13.57 -13.65
N CYS A 135 6.37 -14.67 -13.50
CA CYS A 135 6.91 -16.02 -13.48
C CYS A 135 6.47 -16.80 -14.73
N ARG A 136 7.44 -17.20 -15.54
CA ARG A 136 7.22 -17.93 -16.81
C ARG A 136 7.23 -19.46 -16.64
N THR A 137 7.63 -19.95 -15.45
CA THR A 137 7.65 -21.39 -15.13
C THR A 137 7.06 -21.66 -13.77
N LYS A 138 6.45 -22.85 -13.58
CA LYS A 138 5.94 -23.32 -12.28
C LYS A 138 7.01 -23.27 -11.19
N LYS A 139 8.26 -23.61 -11.53
CA LYS A 139 9.41 -23.58 -10.60
C LYS A 139 9.68 -22.16 -10.09
N GLN A 140 9.60 -21.15 -10.96
CA GLN A 140 9.73 -19.74 -10.57
C GLN A 140 8.61 -19.31 -9.61
N VAL A 141 7.35 -19.67 -9.89
CA VAL A 141 6.21 -19.36 -9.01
C VAL A 141 6.43 -19.95 -7.62
N ILE A 142 6.79 -21.25 -7.53
CA ILE A 142 7.04 -21.93 -6.26
C ILE A 142 8.17 -21.24 -5.49
N LYS A 143 9.28 -20.92 -6.16
CA LYS A 143 10.42 -20.22 -5.55
C LYS A 143 10.00 -18.87 -5.00
N LYS A 144 9.32 -18.02 -5.82
CA LYS A 144 8.92 -16.67 -5.41
C LYS A 144 7.90 -16.66 -4.28
N THR A 145 6.92 -17.56 -4.32
CA THR A 145 5.93 -17.66 -3.24
C THR A 145 6.56 -18.18 -1.95
N SER A 146 7.52 -19.11 -2.02
CA SER A 146 8.28 -19.58 -0.84
C SER A 146 9.11 -18.46 -0.22
N GLU A 147 9.79 -17.64 -1.03
CA GLU A 147 10.53 -16.47 -0.53
C GLU A 147 9.62 -15.54 0.29
N ILE A 148 8.38 -15.30 -0.19
CA ILE A 148 7.41 -14.43 0.48
C ILE A 148 6.91 -15.08 1.78
N PHE A 149 6.52 -16.36 1.75
CA PHE A 149 6.06 -17.08 2.94
C PHE A 149 7.13 -17.18 4.02
N ASN A 150 8.41 -17.26 3.62
CA ASN A 150 9.57 -17.28 4.52
C ASN A 150 9.98 -15.87 5.02
N GLY A 151 9.16 -14.84 4.77
CA GLY A 151 9.34 -13.53 5.39
C GLY A 151 10.21 -12.55 4.63
N LYS A 152 10.46 -12.75 3.33
CA LYS A 152 11.18 -11.76 2.49
C LYS A 152 10.58 -10.36 2.58
N PHE A 153 9.28 -10.26 2.75
CA PHE A 153 8.57 -9.01 3.04
C PHE A 153 7.91 -9.13 4.41
N LYS A 154 8.42 -8.41 5.40
CA LYS A 154 7.95 -8.46 6.80
C LYS A 154 6.44 -8.21 6.95
N SER A 155 5.85 -7.43 6.04
CA SER A 155 4.42 -7.08 6.02
C SER A 155 3.53 -8.15 5.40
N SER A 156 4.08 -9.20 4.76
CA SER A 156 3.31 -10.13 3.94
C SER A 156 3.50 -11.58 4.33
N LYS A 157 2.40 -12.24 4.68
CA LYS A 157 2.30 -13.71 4.83
C LYS A 157 1.34 -14.31 3.78
N LYS A 158 0.93 -13.51 2.80
CA LYS A 158 0.01 -13.90 1.73
C LYS A 158 0.59 -13.52 0.38
N VAL A 159 0.22 -14.25 -0.63
CA VAL A 159 0.52 -13.92 -2.03
C VAL A 159 -0.76 -13.82 -2.82
N VAL A 160 -0.78 -12.93 -3.79
CA VAL A 160 -1.80 -12.87 -4.84
C VAL A 160 -1.14 -13.40 -6.12
N LEU A 161 -1.70 -14.46 -6.66
CA LEU A 161 -1.32 -15.01 -7.96
C LEU A 161 -2.32 -14.47 -8.98
N GLU A 162 -1.83 -13.89 -10.06
CA GLU A 162 -2.67 -13.29 -11.09
C GLU A 162 -2.29 -13.83 -12.47
N GLU A 163 -3.27 -13.90 -13.36
CA GLU A 163 -2.99 -14.09 -14.78
C GLU A 163 -2.16 -12.91 -15.31
N PHE A 164 -1.29 -13.19 -16.26
CA PHE A 164 -0.54 -12.15 -16.95
C PHE A 164 -1.40 -11.60 -18.08
N LEU A 165 -1.75 -10.32 -17.97
CA LEU A 165 -2.46 -9.60 -19.01
C LEU A 165 -1.46 -9.08 -20.06
N THR A 166 -1.84 -9.15 -21.34
CA THR A 166 -1.12 -8.55 -22.46
C THR A 166 -1.93 -7.40 -23.03
N GLY A 167 -1.25 -6.34 -23.48
CA GLY A 167 -1.89 -5.16 -24.04
C GLY A 167 -1.05 -3.92 -23.78
N GLU A 168 -1.56 -2.78 -24.20
CA GLU A 168 -0.99 -1.48 -23.85
C GLU A 168 -1.41 -1.11 -22.44
N GLU A 169 -0.47 -0.52 -21.66
CA GLU A 169 -0.74 -0.02 -20.32
C GLU A 169 -1.01 1.47 -20.37
N ALA A 170 -2.12 1.89 -19.78
CA ALA A 170 -2.47 3.28 -19.63
C ALA A 170 -2.90 3.58 -18.19
N SER A 171 -2.47 4.73 -17.69
CA SER A 171 -2.96 5.28 -16.42
C SER A 171 -3.98 6.38 -16.71
N TYR A 172 -5.15 6.25 -16.09
CA TYR A 172 -6.22 7.24 -16.20
C TYR A 172 -6.46 7.88 -14.82
N PHE A 173 -6.39 9.22 -14.76
CA PHE A 173 -6.55 10.01 -13.54
C PHE A 173 -7.77 10.92 -13.62
#